data_71c850a7abe37a3da3d5a100060e8479
#
_entry.id   71c850a7abe37a3da3d5a100060e8479
#
_cell.length_a   1.000
_cell.length_b   1.000
_cell.length_c   1.000
_cell.angle_alpha   90.00
_cell.angle_beta   90.00
_cell.angle_gamma   90.00
#
_symmetry.space_group_name_H-M   'P 1'
#
loop_
_entity.id
_entity.type
_entity.pdbx_description
1 polymer ?
#
loop_
_entity_poly.entity_id
_entity_poly.type
_entity_poly.pdbx_seq_one_letter_code
_entity_poly.pdbx_strand_id
1 'polypeptide(L)'
;MNTAFVQLRGLRKSYGTARTGIVAAVQGIDLDIHAGQLFGFLGANGAGKTTTIKMICGLIRPTAGTVSVDGVDIGRRRGAAMQRVGAVLEGTRNIHWPLSAWDNLLYFGHLKGMFGHTLRARAERLLRMLELWDRRDDLVGTFSRGMQQKVAIGCALIADPPLVMLDEPTLGLDVLAVVAVRRLIKALVEDEGKTVILTTHQLDMAEALCDRVAIINKGRIVTDQPVASLLALFREKTYRIKVEGCLTETAVASFGDVNVATVNGDTVLHGPIDQAEDLYDLVARLRVLGVRLLSVQETEPSLEDVFLQLLVAGDGEGV
;
A
#
# COMPACT_ATOMS: atom_id res chain seq x y z
N MET A 1 22.09 10.18 -15.59
CA MET A 1 21.81 10.14 -14.13
C MET A 1 20.32 10.11 -13.95
N ASN A 2 19.79 9.05 -13.39
CA ASN A 2 18.33 8.91 -13.21
C ASN A 2 17.93 9.77 -12.01
N THR A 3 17.51 11.02 -12.27
CA THR A 3 17.08 11.93 -11.20
C THR A 3 15.76 11.43 -10.62
N ALA A 4 15.68 11.32 -9.30
CA ALA A 4 14.47 10.90 -8.62
C ALA A 4 13.31 11.87 -8.92
N PHE A 5 12.14 11.30 -9.21
CA PHE A 5 10.93 12.04 -9.56
C PHE A 5 10.25 12.66 -8.34
N VAL A 6 10.19 11.92 -7.23
CA VAL A 6 9.79 12.44 -5.92
C VAL A 6 10.98 12.33 -4.97
N GLN A 7 11.30 13.41 -4.29
CA GLN A 7 12.41 13.45 -3.32
C GLN A 7 11.94 13.98 -1.99
N LEU A 8 12.21 13.25 -0.94
CA LEU A 8 12.05 13.67 0.45
C LEU A 8 13.45 13.81 1.05
N ARG A 9 13.72 14.93 1.74
CA ARG A 9 15.04 15.19 2.37
C ARG A 9 14.85 15.66 3.80
N GLY A 10 15.30 14.85 4.75
CA GLY A 10 15.22 15.13 6.18
C GLY A 10 13.80 15.46 6.65
N LEU A 11 12.79 14.85 6.06
CA LEU A 11 11.39 15.24 6.23
C LEU A 11 10.92 14.97 7.65
N ARG A 12 10.42 16.00 8.34
CA ARG A 12 9.92 15.91 9.71
C ARG A 12 8.55 16.53 9.85
N LYS A 13 7.72 15.93 10.68
CA LYS A 13 6.46 16.52 11.10
C LYS A 13 6.15 16.20 12.55
N SER A 14 5.97 17.27 13.33
CA SER A 14 5.48 17.18 14.70
C SER A 14 4.16 17.90 14.84
N TYR A 15 3.29 17.38 15.69
CA TYR A 15 2.01 17.97 16.08
C TYR A 15 1.99 18.25 17.56
N GLY A 16 1.11 19.15 17.98
CA GLY A 16 0.97 19.53 19.39
C GLY A 16 1.75 20.77 19.75
N THR A 17 1.69 21.12 21.03
CA THR A 17 2.36 22.26 21.64
C THR A 17 3.05 21.82 22.93
N ALA A 18 3.88 22.70 23.54
CA ALA A 18 4.49 22.44 24.84
C ALA A 18 3.45 22.12 25.94
N ARG A 19 2.21 22.60 25.79
CA ARG A 19 1.10 22.36 26.74
C ARG A 19 0.39 21.01 26.51
N THR A 20 0.27 20.56 25.26
CA THR A 20 -0.50 19.36 24.87
C THR A 20 0.38 18.14 24.64
N GLY A 21 1.70 18.28 24.80
CA GLY A 21 2.69 17.30 24.37
C GLY A 21 3.00 17.42 22.89
N ILE A 22 4.21 17.03 22.50
CA ILE A 22 4.66 17.03 21.11
C ILE A 22 4.69 15.59 20.64
N VAL A 23 3.95 15.29 19.56
CA VAL A 23 3.95 13.98 18.88
C VAL A 23 4.71 14.12 17.58
N ALA A 24 5.85 13.44 17.46
CA ALA A 24 6.65 13.39 16.25
C ALA A 24 6.08 12.31 15.30
N ALA A 25 5.23 12.69 14.36
CA ALA A 25 4.60 11.79 13.42
C ALA A 25 5.52 11.35 12.29
N VAL A 26 6.52 12.18 11.93
CA VAL A 26 7.55 11.87 10.93
C VAL A 26 8.89 12.39 11.45
N GLN A 27 9.93 11.55 11.41
CA GLN A 27 11.17 11.76 12.17
C GLN A 27 12.44 11.79 11.31
N GLY A 28 12.42 12.48 10.17
CA GLY A 28 13.59 12.63 9.31
C GLY A 28 13.63 11.55 8.24
N ILE A 29 12.65 11.57 7.34
CA ILE A 29 12.56 10.66 6.20
C ILE A 29 13.37 11.23 5.04
N ASP A 30 14.30 10.42 4.52
CA ASP A 30 14.96 10.59 3.23
C ASP A 30 14.48 9.49 2.30
N LEU A 31 13.97 9.86 1.12
CA LEU A 31 13.40 8.91 0.17
C LEU A 31 13.47 9.45 -1.25
N ASP A 32 13.85 8.59 -2.19
CA ASP A 32 13.86 8.84 -3.62
C ASP A 32 12.95 7.87 -4.35
N ILE A 33 11.96 8.38 -5.10
CA ILE A 33 11.06 7.57 -5.93
C ILE A 33 11.28 7.95 -7.39
N HIS A 34 11.47 6.97 -8.26
CA HIS A 34 11.72 7.17 -9.67
C HIS A 34 10.44 7.30 -10.48
N ALA A 35 10.54 7.95 -11.66
CA ALA A 35 9.41 8.05 -12.58
C ALA A 35 8.98 6.68 -13.13
N GLY A 36 7.67 6.51 -13.36
CA GLY A 36 7.11 5.28 -13.93
C GLY A 36 7.12 4.09 -12.97
N GLN A 37 7.23 4.30 -11.66
CA GLN A 37 7.32 3.27 -10.63
C GLN A 37 6.00 3.15 -9.87
N LEU A 38 5.60 1.91 -9.53
CA LEU A 38 4.57 1.66 -8.55
C LEU A 38 5.23 1.44 -7.18
N PHE A 39 5.13 2.47 -6.34
CA PHE A 39 5.81 2.52 -5.05
C PHE A 39 4.83 2.33 -3.89
N GLY A 40 5.11 1.37 -3.01
CA GLY A 40 4.35 1.09 -1.80
C GLY A 40 4.94 1.79 -0.58
N PHE A 41 4.11 2.53 0.18
CA PHE A 41 4.48 3.10 1.46
C PHE A 41 3.75 2.37 2.58
N LEU A 42 4.43 1.43 3.22
CA LEU A 42 3.86 0.43 4.12
C LEU A 42 4.12 0.76 5.58
N GLY A 43 3.28 0.27 6.47
CA GLY A 43 3.48 0.44 7.92
C GLY A 43 2.17 0.27 8.68
N ALA A 44 2.28 0.09 9.98
CA ALA A 44 1.12 0.00 10.88
C ALA A 44 0.33 1.33 10.94
N ASN A 45 -0.88 1.29 11.48
CA ASN A 45 -1.66 2.49 11.73
C ASN A 45 -0.91 3.41 12.70
N GLY A 46 -0.88 4.71 12.38
CA GLY A 46 -0.13 5.69 13.17
C GLY A 46 1.38 5.75 12.87
N ALA A 47 1.92 4.91 11.99
CA ALA A 47 3.36 4.92 11.65
C ALA A 47 3.85 6.19 10.93
N GLY A 48 2.94 7.05 10.41
CA GLY A 48 3.29 8.30 9.73
C GLY A 48 2.99 8.32 8.22
N LYS A 49 2.43 7.24 7.64
CA LYS A 49 2.09 7.13 6.20
C LYS A 49 1.25 8.29 5.69
N THR A 50 0.03 8.42 6.19
CA THR A 50 -0.92 9.48 5.78
C THR A 50 -0.35 10.90 6.02
N THR A 51 0.45 11.08 7.07
CA THR A 51 1.13 12.37 7.32
C THR A 51 2.14 12.67 6.21
N THR A 52 2.94 11.68 5.81
CA THR A 52 3.92 11.83 4.72
C THR A 52 3.22 12.10 3.39
N ILE A 53 2.17 11.33 3.07
CA ILE A 53 1.34 11.56 1.88
C ILE A 53 0.78 12.98 1.86
N LYS A 54 0.21 13.46 2.96
CA LYS A 54 -0.33 14.83 3.05
C LYS A 54 0.74 15.91 2.86
N MET A 55 1.99 15.65 3.25
CA MET A 55 3.12 16.56 2.97
C MET A 55 3.48 16.54 1.49
N ILE A 56 3.53 15.37 0.83
CA ILE A 56 3.78 15.26 -0.62
C ILE A 56 2.64 15.91 -1.42
N CYS A 57 1.39 15.79 -0.96
CA CYS A 57 0.24 16.47 -1.56
C CYS A 57 0.17 17.97 -1.20
N GLY A 58 1.15 18.53 -0.48
CA GLY A 58 1.17 19.92 -0.07
C GLY A 58 0.02 20.35 0.83
N LEU A 59 -0.72 19.42 1.43
CA LEU A 59 -1.86 19.69 2.31
C LEU A 59 -1.43 20.15 3.70
N ILE A 60 -0.29 19.64 4.15
CA ILE A 60 0.35 20.06 5.40
C ILE A 60 1.80 20.46 5.15
N ARG A 61 2.29 21.45 5.89
CA ARG A 61 3.69 21.85 5.81
C ARG A 61 4.55 20.97 6.73
N PRO A 62 5.72 20.52 6.25
CA PRO A 62 6.73 19.91 7.11
C PRO A 62 7.13 20.83 8.25
N THR A 63 7.51 20.26 9.41
CA THR A 63 8.17 21.00 10.49
C THR A 63 9.64 21.28 10.13
N ALA A 64 10.28 20.35 9.42
CA ALA A 64 11.60 20.49 8.84
C ALA A 64 11.76 19.59 7.62
N GLY A 65 12.79 19.82 6.83
CA GLY A 65 13.05 19.08 5.60
C GLY A 65 12.29 19.63 4.40
N THR A 66 12.46 18.95 3.25
CA THR A 66 11.88 19.39 1.97
C THR A 66 11.23 18.22 1.22
N VAL A 67 10.26 18.57 0.37
CA VAL A 67 9.62 17.66 -0.58
C VAL A 67 9.69 18.30 -1.95
N SER A 68 10.16 17.56 -2.95
CA SER A 68 10.08 17.99 -4.36
C SER A 68 9.41 16.90 -5.21
N VAL A 69 8.67 17.36 -6.22
CA VAL A 69 8.03 16.51 -7.23
C VAL A 69 8.45 17.03 -8.59
N ASP A 70 9.03 16.18 -9.42
CA ASP A 70 9.55 16.51 -10.75
C ASP A 70 10.44 17.78 -10.71
N GLY A 71 11.38 17.81 -9.77
CA GLY A 71 12.29 18.94 -9.54
C GLY A 71 11.64 20.20 -8.97
N VAL A 72 10.33 20.19 -8.66
CA VAL A 72 9.60 21.34 -8.11
C VAL A 72 9.44 21.19 -6.59
N ASP A 73 10.10 22.06 -5.83
CA ASP A 73 9.97 22.15 -4.38
C ASP A 73 8.55 22.61 -3.99
N ILE A 74 7.84 21.77 -3.22
CA ILE A 74 6.46 22.03 -2.78
C ILE A 74 6.38 23.22 -1.82
N GLY A 75 7.38 23.40 -0.97
CA GLY A 75 7.42 24.51 -0.01
C GLY A 75 7.53 25.87 -0.70
N ARG A 76 8.24 25.94 -1.82
CA ARG A 76 8.51 27.18 -2.56
C ARG A 76 7.50 27.43 -3.67
N ARG A 77 7.09 26.41 -4.42
CA ARG A 77 6.22 26.52 -5.62
C ARG A 77 5.07 25.54 -5.58
N ARG A 78 4.29 25.56 -4.48
CA ARG A 78 3.19 24.61 -4.22
C ARG A 78 2.22 24.48 -5.41
N GLY A 79 1.76 25.60 -5.99
CA GLY A 79 0.82 25.57 -7.12
C GLY A 79 1.37 24.78 -8.32
N ALA A 80 2.63 25.03 -8.70
CA ALA A 80 3.27 24.33 -9.81
C ALA A 80 3.50 22.83 -9.49
N ALA A 81 3.85 22.48 -8.26
CA ALA A 81 3.98 21.08 -7.84
C ALA A 81 2.64 20.36 -7.86
N MET A 82 1.55 20.99 -7.39
CA MET A 82 0.23 20.38 -7.32
C MET A 82 -0.45 20.19 -8.68
N GLN A 83 0.02 20.85 -9.74
CA GLN A 83 -0.39 20.50 -11.11
C GLN A 83 0.14 19.13 -11.56
N ARG A 84 1.21 18.64 -10.94
CA ARG A 84 1.85 17.36 -11.23
C ARG A 84 1.30 16.21 -10.39
N VAL A 85 0.41 16.50 -9.44
CA VAL A 85 -0.09 15.52 -8.45
C VAL A 85 -1.59 15.35 -8.57
N GLY A 86 -2.04 14.13 -8.77
CA GLY A 86 -3.39 13.67 -8.53
C GLY A 86 -3.41 12.84 -7.23
N ALA A 87 -4.42 13.03 -6.39
CA ALA A 87 -4.47 12.32 -5.11
C ALA A 87 -5.88 11.84 -4.78
N VAL A 88 -5.97 10.61 -4.30
CA VAL A 88 -7.12 10.06 -3.60
C VAL A 88 -6.67 9.76 -2.19
N LEU A 89 -7.20 10.49 -1.21
CA LEU A 89 -6.85 10.34 0.18
C LEU A 89 -7.88 9.47 0.88
N GLU A 90 -7.48 8.87 2.01
CA GLU A 90 -8.39 8.09 2.85
C GLU A 90 -9.63 8.92 3.25
N GLY A 91 -10.81 8.31 3.14
CA GLY A 91 -12.09 8.90 3.49
C GLY A 91 -12.98 9.29 2.31
N THR A 92 -14.20 9.70 2.61
CA THR A 92 -15.29 9.88 1.63
C THR A 92 -15.29 11.25 0.93
N ARG A 93 -14.28 12.09 1.15
CA ARG A 93 -14.27 13.50 0.68
C ARG A 93 -13.62 13.72 -0.69
N ASN A 94 -13.29 12.64 -1.40
CA ASN A 94 -12.61 12.74 -2.70
C ASN A 94 -13.58 13.03 -3.86
N ILE A 95 -14.89 12.97 -3.62
CA ILE A 95 -15.96 13.13 -4.62
C ILE A 95 -17.17 13.84 -4.01
N HIS A 96 -18.01 14.44 -4.84
CA HIS A 96 -19.27 15.05 -4.44
C HIS A 96 -20.45 14.11 -4.71
N TRP A 97 -21.01 13.52 -3.70
CA TRP A 97 -22.09 12.53 -3.78
C TRP A 97 -23.36 13.02 -4.49
N PRO A 98 -23.78 14.30 -4.33
CA PRO A 98 -24.95 14.84 -5.03
C PRO A 98 -24.72 15.13 -6.52
N LEU A 99 -23.50 14.98 -7.02
CA LEU A 99 -23.18 15.15 -8.42
C LEU A 99 -23.11 13.80 -9.14
N SER A 100 -23.34 13.81 -10.46
CA SER A 100 -23.11 12.65 -11.31
C SER A 100 -21.61 12.33 -11.43
N ALA A 101 -21.28 11.13 -11.94
CA ALA A 101 -19.88 10.80 -12.23
C ALA A 101 -19.29 11.78 -13.24
N TRP A 102 -20.04 12.14 -14.27
CA TRP A 102 -19.64 13.15 -15.27
C TRP A 102 -19.38 14.51 -14.62
N ASP A 103 -20.31 15.02 -13.83
CA ASP A 103 -20.19 16.33 -13.19
C ASP A 103 -19.04 16.40 -12.19
N ASN A 104 -18.77 15.30 -11.47
CA ASN A 104 -17.59 15.20 -10.61
C ASN A 104 -16.31 15.42 -11.41
N LEU A 105 -16.12 14.72 -12.54
CA LEU A 105 -14.93 14.88 -13.36
C LEU A 105 -14.82 16.29 -13.92
N LEU A 106 -15.92 16.88 -14.40
CA LEU A 106 -15.91 18.27 -14.88
C LEU A 106 -15.57 19.25 -13.76
N TYR A 107 -16.16 19.09 -12.57
CA TYR A 107 -15.89 19.92 -11.41
C TYR A 107 -14.40 19.93 -11.03
N PHE A 108 -13.79 18.75 -10.86
CA PHE A 108 -12.38 18.64 -10.52
C PHE A 108 -11.47 19.11 -11.66
N GLY A 109 -11.86 18.92 -12.92
CA GLY A 109 -11.15 19.46 -14.08
C GLY A 109 -11.15 20.98 -14.10
N HIS A 110 -12.27 21.63 -13.81
CA HIS A 110 -12.37 23.07 -13.67
C HIS A 110 -11.46 23.60 -12.55
N LEU A 111 -11.41 22.94 -11.40
CA LEU A 111 -10.49 23.30 -10.31
C LEU A 111 -9.02 23.22 -10.71
N LYS A 112 -8.70 22.35 -11.68
CA LYS A 112 -7.34 22.23 -12.26
C LYS A 112 -7.09 23.17 -13.44
N GLY A 113 -8.05 24.05 -13.76
CA GLY A 113 -7.93 25.03 -14.83
C GLY A 113 -8.20 24.48 -16.25
N MET A 114 -8.86 23.31 -16.35
CA MET A 114 -9.27 22.74 -17.63
C MET A 114 -10.69 23.19 -17.98
N PHE A 115 -10.95 23.45 -19.28
CA PHE A 115 -12.24 23.97 -19.75
C PHE A 115 -12.60 23.41 -21.13
N GLY A 116 -13.87 23.56 -21.49
CA GLY A 116 -14.37 23.38 -22.86
C GLY A 116 -14.26 21.92 -23.36
N HIS A 117 -13.98 21.76 -24.64
CA HIS A 117 -13.95 20.48 -25.32
C HIS A 117 -12.87 19.53 -24.77
N THR A 118 -11.68 20.06 -24.48
CA THR A 118 -10.56 19.26 -23.96
C THR A 118 -10.92 18.56 -22.64
N LEU A 119 -11.56 19.28 -21.71
CA LEU A 119 -12.01 18.70 -20.45
C LEU A 119 -13.09 17.62 -20.68
N ARG A 120 -14.07 17.88 -21.54
CA ARG A 120 -15.15 16.93 -21.85
C ARG A 120 -14.60 15.66 -22.49
N ALA A 121 -13.72 15.77 -23.46
CA ALA A 121 -13.08 14.62 -24.11
C ALA A 121 -12.24 13.80 -23.11
N ARG A 122 -11.54 14.47 -22.20
CA ARG A 122 -10.78 13.78 -21.14
C ARG A 122 -11.70 13.08 -20.16
N ALA A 123 -12.80 13.70 -19.73
CA ALA A 123 -13.79 13.09 -18.84
C ALA A 123 -14.44 11.86 -19.48
N GLU A 124 -14.82 11.94 -20.76
CA GLU A 124 -15.33 10.78 -21.50
C GLU A 124 -14.33 9.63 -21.55
N ARG A 125 -13.08 9.90 -21.94
CA ARG A 125 -12.01 8.90 -21.98
C ARG A 125 -11.83 8.22 -20.63
N LEU A 126 -11.80 8.98 -19.53
CA LEU A 126 -11.64 8.45 -18.19
C LEU A 126 -12.84 7.58 -17.77
N LEU A 127 -14.07 8.03 -18.02
CA LEU A 127 -15.26 7.24 -17.67
C LEU A 127 -15.35 5.93 -18.45
N ARG A 128 -14.88 5.93 -19.71
CA ARG A 128 -14.76 4.67 -20.49
C ARG A 128 -13.69 3.74 -19.91
N MET A 129 -12.51 4.26 -19.60
CA MET A 129 -11.42 3.51 -18.96
C MET A 129 -11.84 2.92 -17.61
N LEU A 130 -12.66 3.65 -16.84
CA LEU A 130 -13.17 3.23 -15.54
C LEU A 130 -14.40 2.30 -15.64
N GLU A 131 -14.89 2.03 -16.86
CA GLU A 131 -16.13 1.24 -17.10
C GLU A 131 -17.38 1.87 -16.45
N LEU A 132 -17.44 3.20 -16.43
CA LEU A 132 -18.53 3.96 -15.83
C LEU A 132 -19.29 4.84 -16.86
N TRP A 133 -18.99 4.69 -18.15
CA TRP A 133 -19.57 5.54 -19.19
C TRP A 133 -21.11 5.45 -19.27
N ASP A 134 -21.65 4.25 -19.18
CA ASP A 134 -23.09 4.02 -19.27
C ASP A 134 -23.88 4.54 -18.04
N ARG A 135 -23.16 4.79 -16.96
CA ARG A 135 -23.69 5.34 -15.71
C ARG A 135 -23.19 6.75 -15.39
N ARG A 136 -22.62 7.44 -16.38
CA ARG A 136 -21.99 8.76 -16.21
C ARG A 136 -22.92 9.82 -15.62
N ASP A 137 -24.23 9.74 -15.93
CA ASP A 137 -25.23 10.71 -15.50
C ASP A 137 -25.89 10.34 -14.15
N ASP A 138 -25.59 9.15 -13.60
CA ASP A 138 -26.09 8.72 -12.30
C ASP A 138 -25.38 9.45 -11.16
N LEU A 139 -26.14 9.75 -10.08
CA LEU A 139 -25.56 10.36 -8.89
C LEU A 139 -24.57 9.42 -8.20
N VAL A 140 -23.36 9.90 -7.90
CA VAL A 140 -22.31 9.08 -7.28
C VAL A 140 -22.71 8.55 -5.89
N GLY A 141 -23.62 9.24 -5.20
CA GLY A 141 -24.19 8.77 -3.93
C GLY A 141 -24.94 7.44 -4.04
N THR A 142 -25.40 7.02 -5.25
CA THR A 142 -26.07 5.75 -5.50
C THR A 142 -25.13 4.62 -5.92
N PHE A 143 -23.86 4.91 -6.08
CA PHE A 143 -22.84 3.97 -6.54
C PHE A 143 -22.40 3.03 -5.40
N SER A 144 -21.97 1.81 -5.76
CA SER A 144 -21.21 0.97 -4.83
C SER A 144 -19.90 1.64 -4.41
N ARG A 145 -19.33 1.25 -3.29
CA ARG A 145 -18.04 1.78 -2.83
C ARG A 145 -16.94 1.64 -3.89
N GLY A 146 -16.88 0.51 -4.59
CA GLY A 146 -15.93 0.29 -5.68
C GLY A 146 -16.11 1.26 -6.84
N MET A 147 -17.37 1.54 -7.23
CA MET A 147 -17.67 2.55 -8.26
C MET A 147 -17.32 3.97 -7.78
N GLN A 148 -17.61 4.31 -6.53
CA GLN A 148 -17.23 5.59 -5.93
C GLN A 148 -15.71 5.77 -5.94
N GLN A 149 -14.96 4.70 -5.63
CA GLN A 149 -13.50 4.70 -5.68
C GLN A 149 -12.96 4.91 -7.10
N LYS A 150 -13.58 4.24 -8.11
CA LYS A 150 -13.24 4.48 -9.52
C LYS A 150 -13.46 5.95 -9.90
N VAL A 151 -14.58 6.57 -9.50
CA VAL A 151 -14.82 8.01 -9.75
C VAL A 151 -13.77 8.88 -9.07
N ALA A 152 -13.40 8.59 -7.81
CA ALA A 152 -12.37 9.33 -7.08
C ALA A 152 -11.02 9.27 -7.80
N ILE A 153 -10.62 8.09 -8.29
CA ILE A 153 -9.41 7.92 -9.10
C ILE A 153 -9.54 8.73 -10.41
N GLY A 154 -10.69 8.68 -11.09
CA GLY A 154 -10.95 9.48 -12.28
C GLY A 154 -10.80 10.98 -12.05
N CYS A 155 -11.32 11.50 -10.92
CA CYS A 155 -11.16 12.89 -10.53
C CYS A 155 -9.68 13.25 -10.27
N ALA A 156 -8.91 12.37 -9.67
CA ALA A 156 -7.48 12.56 -9.47
C ALA A 156 -6.70 12.57 -10.79
N LEU A 157 -7.16 11.81 -11.80
CA LEU A 157 -6.53 11.67 -13.11
C LEU A 157 -6.97 12.72 -14.13
N ILE A 158 -7.98 13.56 -13.84
CA ILE A 158 -8.61 14.43 -14.84
C ILE A 158 -7.62 15.40 -15.51
N ALA A 159 -6.68 15.93 -14.73
CA ALA A 159 -5.66 16.84 -15.23
C ALA A 159 -4.40 16.14 -15.78
N ASP A 160 -4.46 14.86 -15.99
CA ASP A 160 -3.35 14.03 -16.49
C ASP A 160 -2.05 14.15 -15.68
N PRO A 161 -2.09 14.07 -14.34
CA PRO A 161 -0.89 14.25 -13.54
C PRO A 161 0.09 13.10 -13.76
N PRO A 162 1.42 13.36 -13.79
CA PRO A 162 2.43 12.32 -13.87
C PRO A 162 2.60 11.54 -12.54
N LEU A 163 2.19 12.12 -11.40
CA LEU A 163 2.19 11.48 -10.08
C LEU A 163 0.77 11.24 -9.59
N VAL A 164 0.46 10.01 -9.22
CA VAL A 164 -0.83 9.63 -8.62
C VAL A 164 -0.57 9.09 -7.21
N MET A 165 -1.24 9.69 -6.22
CA MET A 165 -1.16 9.29 -4.82
C MET A 165 -2.46 8.60 -4.42
N LEU A 166 -2.36 7.40 -3.87
CA LEU A 166 -3.52 6.59 -3.46
C LEU A 166 -3.35 6.16 -1.99
N ASP A 167 -4.15 6.75 -1.11
CA ASP A 167 -4.12 6.44 0.33
C ASP A 167 -5.19 5.39 0.64
N GLU A 168 -4.78 4.16 0.95
CA GLU A 168 -5.62 2.99 1.22
C GLU A 168 -6.68 2.72 0.12
N PRO A 169 -6.30 2.57 -1.17
CA PRO A 169 -7.25 2.61 -2.28
C PRO A 169 -8.26 1.46 -2.32
N THR A 170 -8.04 0.39 -1.58
CA THR A 170 -8.92 -0.80 -1.54
C THR A 170 -9.65 -0.98 -0.22
N LEU A 171 -9.49 -0.06 0.73
CA LEU A 171 -10.08 -0.18 2.05
C LEU A 171 -11.62 -0.20 1.99
N GLY A 172 -12.21 -1.26 2.54
CA GLY A 172 -13.68 -1.42 2.61
C GLY A 172 -14.37 -1.73 1.28
N LEU A 173 -13.62 -2.16 0.27
CA LEU A 173 -14.15 -2.67 -0.98
C LEU A 173 -14.43 -4.17 -0.90
N ASP A 174 -15.39 -4.64 -1.68
CA ASP A 174 -15.59 -6.07 -1.91
C ASP A 174 -14.49 -6.66 -2.83
N VAL A 175 -14.39 -7.99 -2.87
CA VAL A 175 -13.33 -8.71 -3.60
C VAL A 175 -13.27 -8.33 -5.09
N LEU A 176 -14.42 -8.19 -5.75
CA LEU A 176 -14.46 -7.84 -7.17
C LEU A 176 -13.98 -6.41 -7.42
N ALA A 177 -14.39 -5.48 -6.55
CA ALA A 177 -13.95 -4.09 -6.61
C ALA A 177 -12.44 -3.97 -6.33
N VAL A 178 -11.90 -4.73 -5.37
CA VAL A 178 -10.45 -4.80 -5.12
C VAL A 178 -9.70 -5.23 -6.38
N VAL A 179 -10.13 -6.31 -7.04
CA VAL A 179 -9.49 -6.80 -8.29
C VAL A 179 -9.54 -5.73 -9.38
N ALA A 180 -10.69 -5.06 -9.54
CA ALA A 180 -10.84 -4.00 -10.54
C ALA A 180 -9.93 -2.79 -10.26
N VAL A 181 -9.83 -2.35 -9.00
CA VAL A 181 -8.95 -1.23 -8.60
C VAL A 181 -7.47 -1.62 -8.76
N ARG A 182 -7.08 -2.84 -8.40
CA ARG A 182 -5.71 -3.36 -8.62
C ARG A 182 -5.31 -3.31 -10.10
N ARG A 183 -6.19 -3.78 -11.01
CA ARG A 183 -5.97 -3.72 -12.47
C ARG A 183 -5.82 -2.29 -12.96
N LEU A 184 -6.68 -1.39 -12.49
CA LEU A 184 -6.62 0.03 -12.83
C LEU A 184 -5.27 0.65 -12.41
N ILE A 185 -4.83 0.42 -11.17
CA ILE A 185 -3.56 0.94 -10.65
C ILE A 185 -2.39 0.44 -11.51
N LYS A 186 -2.39 -0.84 -11.86
CA LYS A 186 -1.35 -1.45 -12.69
C LYS A 186 -1.30 -0.83 -14.09
N ALA A 187 -2.46 -0.65 -14.73
CA ALA A 187 -2.58 -0.01 -16.04
C ALA A 187 -2.08 1.45 -16.03
N LEU A 188 -2.26 2.20 -14.94
CA LEU A 188 -1.72 3.57 -14.83
C LEU A 188 -0.19 3.61 -14.94
N VAL A 189 0.50 2.59 -14.45
CA VAL A 189 1.96 2.51 -14.53
C VAL A 189 2.40 1.89 -15.84
N GLU A 190 1.87 0.73 -16.20
CA GLU A 190 2.32 -0.05 -17.36
C GLU A 190 1.92 0.58 -18.69
N ASP A 191 0.67 1.07 -18.82
CA ASP A 191 0.12 1.57 -20.08
C ASP A 191 0.24 3.09 -20.22
N GLU A 192 0.11 3.84 -19.10
CA GLU A 192 0.12 5.32 -19.12
C GLU A 192 1.46 5.91 -18.62
N GLY A 193 2.41 5.09 -18.17
CA GLY A 193 3.74 5.52 -17.70
C GLY A 193 3.73 6.42 -16.47
N LYS A 194 2.65 6.40 -15.67
CA LYS A 194 2.53 7.23 -14.48
C LYS A 194 3.36 6.70 -13.32
N THR A 195 3.80 7.60 -12.46
CA THR A 195 4.33 7.23 -11.16
C THR A 195 3.17 7.11 -10.18
N VAL A 196 3.05 5.98 -9.50
CA VAL A 196 2.00 5.76 -8.50
C VAL A 196 2.65 5.52 -7.14
N ILE A 197 2.20 6.26 -6.13
CA ILE A 197 2.53 6.00 -4.72
C ILE A 197 1.26 5.58 -4.03
N LEU A 198 1.25 4.38 -3.49
CA LEU A 198 0.14 3.90 -2.69
C LEU A 198 0.56 3.67 -1.24
N THR A 199 -0.33 4.00 -0.31
CA THR A 199 -0.22 3.52 1.06
C THR A 199 -1.17 2.37 1.26
N THR A 200 -0.73 1.39 2.02
CA THR A 200 -1.60 0.33 2.49
C THR A 200 -1.02 -0.34 3.73
N HIS A 201 -1.90 -0.96 4.50
CA HIS A 201 -1.55 -1.92 5.54
C HIS A 201 -1.82 -3.36 5.07
N GLN A 202 -2.38 -3.54 3.88
CA GLN A 202 -2.60 -4.84 3.22
C GLN A 202 -1.34 -5.23 2.46
N LEU A 203 -0.51 -6.07 3.07
CA LEU A 203 0.82 -6.41 2.56
C LEU A 203 0.75 -7.29 1.30
N ASP A 204 -0.26 -8.16 1.20
CA ASP A 204 -0.58 -8.94 0.00
C ASP A 204 -0.86 -8.06 -1.23
N MET A 205 -1.52 -6.92 -1.01
CA MET A 205 -1.76 -5.95 -2.08
C MET A 205 -0.45 -5.29 -2.55
N ALA A 206 0.40 -4.90 -1.60
CA ALA A 206 1.68 -4.27 -1.92
C ALA A 206 2.62 -5.25 -2.63
N GLU A 207 2.66 -6.51 -2.19
CA GLU A 207 3.44 -7.58 -2.81
C GLU A 207 3.01 -7.84 -4.26
N ALA A 208 1.70 -7.87 -4.51
CA ALA A 208 1.14 -8.15 -5.84
C ALA A 208 1.29 -6.98 -6.83
N LEU A 209 1.45 -5.74 -6.34
CA LEU A 209 1.40 -4.55 -7.21
C LEU A 209 2.71 -3.76 -7.25
N CYS A 210 3.42 -3.63 -6.12
CA CYS A 210 4.51 -2.68 -6.02
C CYS A 210 5.83 -3.23 -6.55
N ASP A 211 6.56 -2.40 -7.28
CA ASP A 211 7.92 -2.71 -7.71
C ASP A 211 8.91 -2.58 -6.53
N ARG A 212 8.67 -1.56 -5.70
CA ARG A 212 9.51 -1.17 -4.56
C ARG A 212 8.65 -0.68 -3.41
N VAL A 213 9.07 -0.95 -2.20
CA VAL A 213 8.36 -0.54 -0.99
C VAL A 213 9.29 0.13 0.00
N ALA A 214 8.77 1.13 0.72
CA ALA A 214 9.35 1.62 1.95
C ALA A 214 8.45 1.22 3.12
N ILE A 215 9.05 0.59 4.13
CA ILE A 215 8.36 0.27 5.39
C ILE A 215 8.68 1.38 6.39
N ILE A 216 7.61 2.01 6.90
CA ILE A 216 7.71 3.03 7.93
C ILE A 216 7.25 2.48 9.28
N ASN A 217 8.03 2.72 10.33
CA ASN A 217 7.67 2.43 11.71
C ASN A 217 7.98 3.65 12.59
N LYS A 218 7.05 4.05 13.46
CA LYS A 218 7.22 5.17 14.41
C LYS A 218 7.81 6.44 13.74
N GLY A 219 7.37 6.75 12.52
CA GLY A 219 7.80 7.93 11.75
C GLY A 219 9.17 7.86 11.09
N ARG A 220 9.80 6.70 11.04
CA ARG A 220 11.11 6.45 10.39
C ARG A 220 10.99 5.37 9.32
N ILE A 221 11.78 5.46 8.25
CA ILE A 221 11.91 4.37 7.29
C ILE A 221 12.80 3.30 7.91
N VAL A 222 12.27 2.08 7.99
CA VAL A 222 12.99 0.87 8.44
C VAL A 222 13.74 0.25 7.27
N THR A 223 13.07 0.15 6.12
CA THR A 223 13.67 -0.36 4.88
C THR A 223 13.04 0.33 3.67
N ASP A 224 13.80 0.41 2.58
CA ASP A 224 13.40 0.94 1.28
C ASP A 224 14.08 0.13 0.19
N GLN A 225 13.36 -0.86 -0.37
CA GLN A 225 13.93 -1.82 -1.31
C GLN A 225 12.90 -2.33 -2.34
N PRO A 226 13.33 -2.88 -3.48
CA PRO A 226 12.48 -3.66 -4.37
C PRO A 226 11.82 -4.82 -3.62
N VAL A 227 10.53 -5.09 -3.89
CA VAL A 227 9.78 -6.18 -3.26
C VAL A 227 10.48 -7.51 -3.44
N ALA A 228 10.94 -7.82 -4.67
CA ALA A 228 11.66 -9.05 -4.96
C ALA A 228 12.96 -9.21 -4.12
N SER A 229 13.67 -8.09 -3.86
CA SER A 229 14.87 -8.11 -3.02
C SER A 229 14.54 -8.36 -1.56
N LEU A 230 13.47 -7.75 -1.05
CA LEU A 230 12.98 -7.99 0.32
C LEU A 230 12.61 -9.46 0.52
N LEU A 231 11.81 -10.02 -0.36
CA LEU A 231 11.42 -11.43 -0.30
C LEU A 231 12.65 -12.37 -0.42
N ALA A 232 13.65 -11.99 -1.21
CA ALA A 232 14.88 -12.77 -1.36
C ALA A 232 15.75 -12.79 -0.10
N LEU A 233 15.75 -11.70 0.70
CA LEU A 233 16.51 -11.64 1.96
C LEU A 233 15.98 -12.61 3.02
N PHE A 234 14.71 -12.95 2.95
CA PHE A 234 14.01 -13.83 3.89
C PHE A 234 13.68 -15.20 3.29
N ARG A 235 14.40 -15.62 2.24
CA ARG A 235 14.26 -16.94 1.60
C ARG A 235 14.82 -18.06 2.49
N GLU A 236 14.34 -18.17 3.69
CA GLU A 236 14.37 -19.44 4.41
C GLU A 236 13.26 -20.31 3.81
N LYS A 237 13.58 -21.57 3.51
CA LYS A 237 12.55 -22.52 3.06
C LYS A 237 11.55 -22.71 4.16
N THR A 238 10.40 -22.10 4.05
CA THR A 238 9.31 -22.28 5.00
C THR A 238 8.34 -23.34 4.47
N TYR A 239 7.86 -24.19 5.36
CA TYR A 239 6.89 -25.22 5.01
C TYR A 239 5.61 -25.00 5.80
N ARG A 240 4.48 -25.15 5.09
CA ARG A 240 3.16 -25.23 5.70
C ARG A 240 2.69 -26.67 5.68
N ILE A 241 2.52 -27.26 6.87
CA ILE A 241 2.11 -28.63 7.04
C ILE A 241 0.75 -28.63 7.70
N LYS A 242 -0.26 -29.17 7.02
CA LYS A 242 -1.61 -29.28 7.55
C LYS A 242 -1.88 -30.72 7.99
N VAL A 243 -2.37 -30.89 9.23
CA VAL A 243 -2.77 -32.17 9.81
C VAL A 243 -4.21 -32.13 10.29
N GLU A 244 -4.89 -33.28 10.22
CA GLU A 244 -6.27 -33.44 10.66
C GLU A 244 -6.39 -33.33 12.17
N GLY A 245 -7.32 -32.49 12.66
CA GLY A 245 -7.61 -32.31 14.07
C GLY A 245 -6.64 -31.39 14.82
N CYS A 246 -6.87 -31.25 16.12
CA CYS A 246 -6.09 -30.39 17.00
C CYS A 246 -4.98 -31.18 17.70
N LEU A 247 -3.75 -30.67 17.62
CA LEU A 247 -2.62 -31.16 18.37
C LEU A 247 -2.73 -30.72 19.85
N THR A 248 -2.24 -31.55 20.77
CA THR A 248 -2.12 -31.20 22.19
C THR A 248 -0.99 -30.18 22.39
N GLU A 249 -1.07 -29.36 23.45
CA GLU A 249 -0.04 -28.36 23.77
C GLU A 249 1.35 -29.01 23.95
N THR A 250 1.41 -30.23 24.51
CA THR A 250 2.66 -30.98 24.65
C THR A 250 3.24 -31.43 23.31
N ALA A 251 2.39 -31.79 22.35
CA ALA A 251 2.83 -32.10 20.99
C ALA A 251 3.34 -30.86 20.28
N VAL A 252 2.64 -29.74 20.41
CA VAL A 252 3.04 -28.42 19.82
C VAL A 252 4.42 -28.02 20.37
N ALA A 253 4.65 -28.08 21.67
CA ALA A 253 5.93 -27.73 22.30
C ALA A 253 7.13 -28.56 21.79
N SER A 254 6.88 -29.75 21.22
CA SER A 254 7.93 -30.61 20.68
C SER A 254 8.46 -30.19 19.29
N PHE A 255 7.81 -29.25 18.63
CA PHE A 255 8.18 -28.83 17.24
C PHE A 255 9.12 -27.61 17.19
N GLY A 256 9.55 -27.05 18.32
CA GLY A 256 10.51 -25.95 18.41
C GLY A 256 9.96 -24.64 17.81
N ASP A 257 10.70 -24.01 16.92
CA ASP A 257 10.39 -22.69 16.34
C ASP A 257 9.27 -22.70 15.26
N VAL A 258 8.46 -23.77 15.23
CA VAL A 258 7.34 -23.89 14.28
C VAL A 258 6.10 -23.22 14.88
N ASN A 259 5.55 -22.27 14.16
CA ASN A 259 4.26 -21.65 14.51
C ASN A 259 3.11 -22.63 14.29
N VAL A 260 2.24 -22.76 15.28
CA VAL A 260 1.11 -23.68 15.23
C VAL A 260 -0.19 -22.90 15.35
N ALA A 261 -1.08 -23.08 14.38
CA ALA A 261 -2.40 -22.47 14.35
C ALA A 261 -3.49 -23.52 14.11
N THR A 262 -4.68 -23.31 14.66
CA THR A 262 -5.85 -24.15 14.37
C THR A 262 -6.75 -23.41 13.38
N VAL A 263 -7.00 -24.02 12.22
CA VAL A 263 -7.83 -23.47 11.15
C VAL A 263 -8.90 -24.48 10.77
N ASN A 264 -10.17 -24.12 10.94
CA ASN A 264 -11.32 -24.97 10.64
C ASN A 264 -11.31 -26.35 11.31
N GLY A 265 -10.74 -26.45 12.53
CA GLY A 265 -10.65 -27.71 13.27
C GLY A 265 -9.41 -28.56 12.94
N ASP A 266 -8.57 -28.15 12.00
CA ASP A 266 -7.30 -28.79 11.66
C ASP A 266 -6.13 -27.97 12.19
N THR A 267 -5.01 -28.64 12.48
CA THR A 267 -3.77 -27.95 12.86
C THR A 267 -2.92 -27.64 11.64
N VAL A 268 -2.43 -26.41 11.58
CA VAL A 268 -1.47 -25.93 10.58
C VAL A 268 -0.18 -25.58 11.28
N LEU A 269 0.90 -26.27 10.91
CA LEU A 269 2.27 -26.00 11.33
C LEU A 269 2.93 -25.14 10.24
N HIS A 270 3.57 -24.04 10.62
CA HIS A 270 4.28 -23.16 9.69
C HIS A 270 5.61 -22.74 10.32
N GLY A 271 6.71 -22.97 9.60
CA GLY A 271 8.04 -22.60 10.10
C GLY A 271 9.15 -22.84 9.10
N PRO A 272 10.34 -22.30 9.40
CA PRO A 272 11.52 -22.52 8.58
C PRO A 272 11.96 -23.99 8.70
N ILE A 273 12.29 -24.60 7.56
CA ILE A 273 12.87 -25.93 7.46
C ILE A 273 13.95 -25.86 6.39
N ASP A 274 15.20 -25.74 6.83
CA ASP A 274 16.33 -25.49 5.93
C ASP A 274 16.78 -26.72 5.18
N GLN A 275 16.69 -27.88 5.80
CA GLN A 275 17.16 -29.15 5.25
C GLN A 275 16.01 -30.14 5.05
N ALA A 276 16.13 -30.96 4.04
CA ALA A 276 15.11 -31.98 3.74
C ALA A 276 14.96 -32.99 4.89
N GLU A 277 16.05 -33.27 5.59
CA GLU A 277 16.12 -34.14 6.75
C GLU A 277 15.21 -33.64 7.88
N ASP A 278 15.19 -32.34 8.16
CA ASP A 278 14.36 -31.73 9.19
C ASP A 278 12.86 -31.87 8.86
N LEU A 279 12.52 -31.77 7.56
CA LEU A 279 11.15 -32.02 7.09
C LEU A 279 10.75 -33.47 7.30
N TYR A 280 11.64 -34.42 6.96
CA TYR A 280 11.37 -35.85 7.17
C TYR A 280 11.21 -36.17 8.62
N ASP A 281 12.04 -35.62 9.51
CA ASP A 281 11.95 -35.80 10.96
C ASP A 281 10.65 -35.25 11.51
N LEU A 282 10.22 -34.07 11.05
CA LEU A 282 8.95 -33.48 11.50
C LEU A 282 7.76 -34.34 11.06
N VAL A 283 7.76 -34.82 9.81
CA VAL A 283 6.71 -35.71 9.29
C VAL A 283 6.73 -37.06 10.04
N ALA A 284 7.90 -37.59 10.37
CA ALA A 284 8.01 -38.81 11.17
C ALA A 284 7.44 -38.65 12.59
N ARG A 285 7.69 -37.52 13.26
CA ARG A 285 7.09 -37.18 14.57
C ARG A 285 5.56 -37.07 14.47
N LEU A 286 5.03 -36.41 13.44
CA LEU A 286 3.58 -36.35 13.23
C LEU A 286 2.96 -37.74 13.04
N ARG A 287 3.66 -38.66 12.35
CA ARG A 287 3.23 -40.04 12.18
C ARG A 287 3.18 -40.78 13.51
N VAL A 288 4.17 -40.58 14.40
CA VAL A 288 4.21 -41.20 15.75
C VAL A 288 3.04 -40.70 16.62
N LEU A 289 2.64 -39.44 16.45
CA LEU A 289 1.47 -38.88 17.12
C LEU A 289 0.14 -39.41 16.57
N GLY A 290 0.16 -40.21 15.50
CA GLY A 290 -1.02 -40.84 14.94
C GLY A 290 -1.95 -39.86 14.19
N VAL A 291 -1.47 -38.65 13.90
CA VAL A 291 -2.26 -37.66 13.17
C VAL A 291 -2.18 -37.86 11.66
N ARG A 292 -3.27 -37.59 10.95
CA ARG A 292 -3.32 -37.70 9.50
C ARG A 292 -2.75 -36.44 8.84
N LEU A 293 -1.73 -36.60 8.01
CA LEU A 293 -1.18 -35.54 7.19
C LEU A 293 -2.14 -35.23 6.04
N LEU A 294 -2.56 -33.96 5.92
CA LEU A 294 -3.47 -33.48 4.87
C LEU A 294 -2.72 -32.83 3.72
N SER A 295 -1.71 -32.01 4.01
CA SER A 295 -0.86 -31.41 2.98
C SER A 295 0.51 -31.00 3.54
N VAL A 296 1.52 -31.00 2.68
CA VAL A 296 2.83 -30.38 2.89
C VAL A 296 3.08 -29.47 1.69
N GLN A 297 3.31 -28.21 1.94
CA GLN A 297 3.56 -27.21 0.92
C GLN A 297 4.77 -26.38 1.31
N GLU A 298 5.73 -26.30 0.39
CA GLU A 298 6.79 -25.29 0.48
C GLU A 298 6.13 -23.93 0.24
N THR A 299 6.35 -22.96 1.10
CA THR A 299 5.80 -21.62 0.97
C THR A 299 6.96 -20.65 0.80
N GLU A 300 6.84 -19.78 -0.19
CA GLU A 300 7.73 -18.64 -0.28
C GLU A 300 7.37 -17.62 0.80
N PRO A 301 8.36 -16.90 1.38
CA PRO A 301 8.11 -15.86 2.35
C PRO A 301 7.21 -14.79 1.74
N SER A 302 6.22 -14.37 2.49
CA SER A 302 5.35 -13.26 2.12
C SER A 302 5.91 -11.93 2.63
N LEU A 303 5.47 -10.83 2.04
CA LEU A 303 5.81 -9.50 2.55
C LEU A 303 5.30 -9.29 4.00
N GLU A 304 4.28 -10.05 4.43
CA GLU A 304 3.79 -10.05 5.81
C GLU A 304 4.80 -10.67 6.79
N ASP A 305 5.43 -11.78 6.43
CA ASP A 305 6.47 -12.43 7.23
C ASP A 305 7.66 -11.49 7.40
N VAL A 306 8.12 -10.90 6.29
CA VAL A 306 9.20 -9.90 6.27
C VAL A 306 8.87 -8.69 7.15
N PHE A 307 7.66 -8.18 7.05
CA PHE A 307 7.22 -7.01 7.82
C PHE A 307 7.22 -7.27 9.31
N LEU A 308 6.72 -8.41 9.75
CA LEU A 308 6.70 -8.80 11.16
C LEU A 308 8.12 -8.92 11.72
N GLN A 309 9.04 -9.55 10.99
CA GLN A 309 10.43 -9.71 11.42
C GLN A 309 11.13 -8.35 11.54
N LEU A 310 10.94 -7.45 10.58
CA LEU A 310 11.54 -6.10 10.60
C LEU A 310 11.01 -5.23 11.76
N LEU A 311 9.73 -5.41 12.14
CA LEU A 311 9.17 -4.68 13.30
C LEU A 311 9.75 -5.19 14.62
N VAL A 312 9.89 -6.50 14.77
CA VAL A 312 10.47 -7.12 15.98
C VAL A 312 11.93 -6.74 16.13
N ALA A 313 12.72 -6.78 15.06
CA ALA A 313 14.13 -6.36 15.06
C ALA A 313 14.29 -4.87 15.41
N GLY A 314 13.38 -4.00 14.90
CA GLY A 314 13.42 -2.56 15.16
C GLY A 314 13.02 -2.13 16.57
N ASP A 315 12.28 -2.96 17.31
CA ASP A 315 11.94 -2.70 18.72
C ASP A 315 13.03 -3.18 19.70
N GLY A 316 14.01 -3.99 19.24
CA GLY A 316 15.13 -4.50 20.06
C GLY A 316 16.33 -3.54 20.16
N GLU A 317 16.44 -2.51 19.35
CA GLU A 317 17.55 -1.53 19.39
C GLU A 317 17.29 -0.29 20.26
N GLY A 318 16.26 -0.32 21.09
CA GLY A 318 15.80 0.82 21.90
C GLY A 318 15.82 0.56 23.42
N VAL A 319 16.86 -0.15 23.95
CA VAL A 319 17.13 -0.23 25.41
C VAL A 319 18.50 0.29 25.71
#